data_63e70df6cc1dbe30b56722039146c9b6
#
_entry.id   63e70df6cc1dbe30b56722039146c9b6
#
_cell.length_a   1.000
_cell.length_b   1.000
_cell.length_c   1.000
_cell.angle_alpha   90.00
_cell.angle_beta   90.00
_cell.angle_gamma   90.00
#
_symmetry.space_group_name_H-M   'P 1'
#
loop_
_entity.id
_entity.type
_entity.pdbx_description
1 polymer ?
#
loop_
_entity_poly.entity_id
_entity_poly.type
_entity_poly.pdbx_seq_one_letter_code
_entity_poly.pdbx_strand_id
1 'polypeptide(L)'
;LSQNINFQEIYEISILSELIAIESSLKTFTKVASHLSMGGKPEIVGKKINNLRNVKNLKPFVNSEKTQIISSIIYIDHFGNVVTNIKRSFFDKIGKGRKFEISARNYKFNKIYSSYSDIINFNLTEDQRNDEGKALIIFNTNNYLQISIYRSNPENVGTAATLLGLKIYDSVSVIFNS
;
A
#
# COMPACT_ATOMS: atom_id res chain seq x y z
N LEU A 1 4.66 8.91 8.02
CA LEU A 1 5.83 9.81 8.16
C LEU A 1 5.69 10.77 9.35
N SER A 2 4.52 11.38 9.53
CA SER A 2 4.32 12.42 10.56
C SER A 2 4.42 11.93 12.02
N GLN A 3 4.24 10.65 12.31
CA GLN A 3 4.16 10.15 13.69
C GLN A 3 5.51 10.03 14.41
N ASN A 4 6.62 10.12 13.69
CA ASN A 4 7.97 10.01 14.25
C ASN A 4 8.76 11.33 14.18
N ILE A 5 8.11 12.45 13.85
CA ILE A 5 8.74 13.75 13.71
C ILE A 5 8.08 14.71 14.70
N ASN A 6 8.88 15.30 15.57
CA ASN A 6 8.43 16.41 16.42
C ASN A 6 8.42 17.68 15.58
N PHE A 7 7.23 18.17 15.27
CA PHE A 7 7.07 19.42 14.54
C PHE A 7 7.10 20.59 15.53
N GLN A 8 7.85 21.62 15.21
CA GLN A 8 7.77 22.91 15.92
C GLN A 8 6.54 23.69 15.43
N GLU A 9 6.30 23.66 14.12
CA GLU A 9 5.18 24.34 13.49
C GLU A 9 4.68 23.56 12.27
N ILE A 10 3.39 23.70 11.97
CA ILE A 10 2.74 23.03 10.85
C ILE A 10 1.97 24.07 10.05
N TYR A 11 2.17 24.09 8.73
CA TYR A 11 1.49 24.99 7.82
C TYR A 11 0.76 24.18 6.74
N GLU A 12 -0.50 24.54 6.50
CA GLU A 12 -1.28 24.04 5.37
C GLU A 12 -1.05 24.98 4.18
N ILE A 13 -0.56 24.43 3.06
CA ILE A 13 -0.32 25.21 1.84
C ILE A 13 -1.66 25.76 1.34
N SER A 14 -1.83 27.10 1.34
CA SER A 14 -3.09 27.77 0.99
C SER A 14 -2.97 28.84 -0.11
N ILE A 15 -1.76 29.16 -0.56
CA ILE A 15 -1.48 30.17 -1.60
C ILE A 15 -2.28 29.98 -2.88
N LEU A 16 -2.74 28.77 -3.15
CA LEU A 16 -3.22 28.35 -4.46
C LEU A 16 -4.68 27.93 -4.45
N SER A 17 -5.46 28.29 -3.42
CA SER A 17 -6.88 27.91 -3.37
C SER A 17 -7.69 28.40 -4.57
N GLU A 18 -7.28 29.48 -5.21
CA GLU A 18 -7.94 30.03 -6.41
C GLU A 18 -7.30 29.55 -7.73
N LEU A 19 -6.03 29.08 -7.71
CA LEU A 19 -5.29 28.60 -8.89
C LEU A 19 -5.09 27.08 -8.94
N ILE A 20 -5.35 26.37 -7.84
CA ILE A 20 -5.14 24.92 -7.70
C ILE A 20 -5.98 24.06 -8.66
N ALA A 21 -7.09 24.58 -9.15
CA ALA A 21 -7.92 23.86 -10.13
C ALA A 21 -7.19 23.58 -11.46
N ILE A 22 -6.05 24.22 -11.72
CA ILE A 22 -5.35 24.18 -13.02
C ILE A 22 -3.90 23.68 -12.92
N GLU A 23 -3.23 23.82 -11.77
CA GLU A 23 -1.82 23.38 -11.61
C GLU A 23 -1.69 22.02 -10.91
N SER A 24 -0.78 21.17 -11.40
CA SER A 24 -0.50 19.89 -10.76
C SER A 24 0.11 20.09 -9.35
N SER A 25 -0.22 19.20 -8.41
CA SER A 25 0.32 19.22 -7.04
C SER A 25 1.85 19.29 -7.01
N LEU A 26 2.51 18.68 -8.01
CA LEU A 26 3.98 18.72 -8.13
C LEU A 26 4.51 20.12 -8.33
N LYS A 27 3.87 20.93 -9.20
CA LYS A 27 4.28 22.34 -9.42
C LYS A 27 4.11 23.15 -8.14
N THR A 28 3.01 22.96 -7.43
CA THR A 28 2.75 23.61 -6.15
C THR A 28 3.84 23.29 -5.12
N PHE A 29 4.15 22.01 -4.94
CA PHE A 29 5.20 21.59 -4.01
C PHE A 29 6.57 22.12 -4.40
N THR A 30 6.90 22.16 -5.70
CA THR A 30 8.17 22.72 -6.17
C THR A 30 8.29 24.21 -5.88
N LYS A 31 7.24 25.01 -6.12
CA LYS A 31 7.23 26.45 -5.82
C LYS A 31 7.39 26.70 -4.30
N VAL A 32 6.64 25.97 -3.47
CA VAL A 32 6.74 26.10 -2.01
C VAL A 32 8.13 25.70 -1.51
N ALA A 33 8.67 24.58 -1.99
CA ALA A 33 10.01 24.13 -1.62
C ALA A 33 11.10 25.15 -2.04
N SER A 34 10.99 25.73 -3.24
CA SER A 34 11.91 26.78 -3.71
C SER A 34 11.82 28.03 -2.83
N HIS A 35 10.60 28.49 -2.50
CA HIS A 35 10.42 29.64 -1.60
C HIS A 35 11.07 29.40 -0.24
N LEU A 36 10.84 28.26 0.38
CA LEU A 36 11.38 27.94 1.69
C LEU A 36 12.92 27.76 1.66
N SER A 37 13.47 27.17 0.58
CA SER A 37 14.92 26.98 0.41
C SER A 37 15.68 28.29 0.28
N MET A 38 15.03 29.34 -0.21
CA MET A 38 15.57 30.71 -0.30
C MET A 38 15.39 31.52 0.99
N GLY A 39 14.94 30.89 2.10
CA GLY A 39 14.70 31.56 3.35
C GLY A 39 13.35 32.28 3.45
N GLY A 40 12.42 32.01 2.54
CA GLY A 40 11.07 32.55 2.56
C GLY A 40 10.27 32.09 3.79
N LYS A 41 9.41 32.95 4.32
CA LYS A 41 8.60 32.66 5.51
C LYS A 41 7.45 31.70 5.17
N PRO A 42 7.19 30.66 6.00
CA PRO A 42 6.10 29.70 5.77
C PRO A 42 4.71 30.35 5.72
N GLU A 43 4.50 31.46 6.45
CA GLU A 43 3.22 32.19 6.50
C GLU A 43 2.81 32.78 5.14
N ILE A 44 3.78 32.97 4.24
CA ILE A 44 3.50 33.47 2.89
C ILE A 44 2.91 32.36 2.01
N VAL A 45 3.32 31.11 2.24
CA VAL A 45 2.91 29.95 1.42
C VAL A 45 1.78 29.13 2.04
N GLY A 46 1.42 29.43 3.30
CA GLY A 46 0.41 28.62 3.96
C GLY A 46 -0.12 29.20 5.26
N LYS A 47 -1.15 28.54 5.76
CA LYS A 47 -1.84 28.87 7.00
C LYS A 47 -1.31 27.98 8.12
N LYS A 48 -0.90 28.56 9.24
CA LYS A 48 -0.51 27.78 10.43
C LYS A 48 -1.72 27.00 10.95
N ILE A 49 -1.52 25.71 11.18
CA ILE A 49 -2.53 24.81 11.74
C ILE A 49 -2.00 24.16 13.02
N ASN A 50 -2.89 23.87 13.95
CA ASN A 50 -2.51 23.30 15.25
C ASN A 50 -2.51 21.76 15.25
N ASN A 51 -3.23 21.14 14.34
CA ASN A 51 -3.39 19.69 14.30
C ASN A 51 -3.31 19.15 12.88
N LEU A 52 -2.51 18.07 12.70
CA LEU A 52 -2.59 17.23 11.51
C LEU A 52 -3.81 16.30 11.62
N ARG A 53 -4.45 16.00 10.49
CA ARG A 53 -5.41 14.91 10.43
C ARG A 53 -4.71 13.62 10.87
N ASN A 54 -5.09 13.10 12.03
CA ASN A 54 -4.59 11.80 12.49
C ASN A 54 -5.22 10.70 11.62
N VAL A 55 -4.44 10.17 10.71
CA VAL A 55 -4.74 8.88 10.08
C VAL A 55 -4.44 7.81 11.12
N LYS A 56 -5.42 6.98 11.48
CA LYS A 56 -5.20 5.83 12.36
C LYS A 56 -4.06 4.98 11.78
N ASN A 57 -2.93 4.96 12.46
CA ASN A 57 -1.81 4.13 12.08
C ASN A 57 -2.07 2.71 12.59
N LEU A 58 -2.73 1.93 11.79
CA LEU A 58 -2.94 0.52 12.06
C LEU A 58 -1.59 -0.20 11.90
N LYS A 59 -0.93 -0.49 13.03
CA LYS A 59 0.24 -1.37 13.03
C LYS A 59 -0.24 -2.82 12.94
N PRO A 60 0.47 -3.70 12.20
CA PRO A 60 0.17 -5.11 12.24
C PRO A 60 0.44 -5.66 13.64
N PHE A 61 -0.45 -6.54 14.10
CA PHE A 61 -0.33 -7.23 15.37
C PHE A 61 0.39 -8.58 15.18
N VAL A 62 1.21 -8.96 16.14
CA VAL A 62 1.88 -10.26 16.20
C VAL A 62 1.56 -10.92 17.52
N ASN A 63 1.20 -12.20 17.50
CA ASN A 63 0.98 -12.97 18.72
C ASN A 63 2.31 -13.20 19.49
N SER A 64 2.21 -13.55 20.77
CA SER A 64 3.36 -13.74 21.66
C SER A 64 4.36 -14.77 21.13
N GLU A 65 3.88 -15.82 20.47
CA GLU A 65 4.64 -16.93 19.92
C GLU A 65 5.31 -16.61 18.58
N LYS A 66 5.00 -15.45 18.00
CA LYS A 66 5.46 -15.03 16.66
C LYS A 66 5.14 -16.03 15.56
N THR A 67 3.99 -16.70 15.69
CA THR A 67 3.47 -17.64 14.69
C THR A 67 2.41 -17.00 13.81
N GLN A 68 1.86 -15.85 14.20
CA GLN A 68 0.79 -15.20 13.47
C GLN A 68 0.99 -13.67 13.39
N ILE A 69 0.76 -13.12 12.19
CA ILE A 69 0.58 -11.69 11.98
C ILE A 69 -0.88 -11.44 11.62
N ILE A 70 -1.52 -10.50 12.30
CA ILE A 70 -2.83 -9.96 11.93
C ILE A 70 -2.61 -8.54 11.41
N SER A 71 -3.05 -8.28 10.20
CA SER A 71 -2.87 -7.01 9.50
C SER A 71 -4.19 -6.46 9.01
N SER A 72 -4.18 -5.24 8.52
CA SER A 72 -5.33 -4.59 7.90
C SER A 72 -4.99 -4.10 6.51
N ILE A 73 -5.98 -4.08 5.64
CA ILE A 73 -5.91 -3.41 4.36
C ILE A 73 -5.90 -1.90 4.60
N ILE A 74 -4.85 -1.22 4.12
CA ILE A 74 -4.65 0.22 4.33
C ILE A 74 -4.90 1.05 3.08
N TYR A 75 -4.86 0.43 1.92
CA TYR A 75 -5.02 1.11 0.65
C TYR A 75 -5.50 0.16 -0.45
N ILE A 76 -6.33 0.66 -1.35
CA ILE A 76 -6.70 0.01 -2.59
C ILE A 76 -6.36 1.00 -3.70
N ASP A 77 -5.50 0.60 -4.64
CA ASP A 77 -5.06 1.48 -5.71
C ASP A 77 -6.11 1.60 -6.85
N HIS A 78 -5.83 2.44 -7.83
CA HIS A 78 -6.72 2.65 -8.97
C HIS A 78 -6.97 1.37 -9.80
N PHE A 79 -6.01 0.45 -9.80
CA PHE A 79 -6.15 -0.86 -10.47
C PHE A 79 -6.86 -1.90 -9.60
N GLY A 80 -7.29 -1.50 -8.40
CA GLY A 80 -7.95 -2.37 -7.44
C GLY A 80 -7.04 -3.38 -6.77
N ASN A 81 -5.72 -3.16 -6.79
CA ASN A 81 -4.79 -3.92 -5.98
C ASN A 81 -4.95 -3.56 -4.51
N VAL A 82 -4.87 -4.56 -3.65
CA VAL A 82 -5.15 -4.44 -2.23
C VAL A 82 -3.83 -4.45 -1.45
N VAL A 83 -3.52 -3.34 -0.78
CA VAL A 83 -2.28 -3.16 -0.03
C VAL A 83 -2.54 -3.27 1.47
N THR A 84 -1.76 -4.12 2.14
CA THR A 84 -1.81 -4.30 3.59
C THR A 84 -0.77 -3.43 4.30
N ASN A 85 -0.86 -3.35 5.63
CA ASN A 85 0.15 -2.68 6.46
C ASN A 85 1.37 -3.55 6.82
N ILE A 86 1.53 -4.73 6.19
CA ILE A 86 2.70 -5.59 6.39
C ILE A 86 3.83 -5.12 5.48
N LYS A 87 4.94 -4.67 6.05
CA LYS A 87 6.19 -4.43 5.32
C LYS A 87 6.98 -5.72 5.14
N ARG A 88 7.74 -5.84 4.04
CA ARG A 88 8.65 -6.97 3.77
C ARG A 88 9.60 -7.21 4.95
N SER A 89 10.27 -6.18 5.43
CA SER A 89 11.20 -6.29 6.57
C SER A 89 10.54 -6.81 7.84
N PHE A 90 9.27 -6.47 8.07
CA PHE A 90 8.49 -6.97 9.19
C PHE A 90 8.09 -8.44 9.00
N PHE A 91 7.63 -8.79 7.80
CA PHE A 91 7.29 -10.17 7.43
C PHE A 91 8.50 -11.10 7.59
N ASP A 92 9.66 -10.71 7.04
CA ASP A 92 10.90 -11.50 7.10
C ASP A 92 11.40 -11.64 8.54
N LYS A 93 11.35 -10.57 9.33
CA LYS A 93 11.74 -10.58 10.75
C LYS A 93 10.92 -11.58 11.59
N ILE A 94 9.62 -11.67 11.34
CA ILE A 94 8.72 -12.58 12.06
C ILE A 94 8.78 -13.98 11.46
N GLY A 95 8.73 -14.08 10.12
CA GLY A 95 8.67 -15.36 9.40
C GLY A 95 9.94 -16.19 9.46
N LYS A 96 11.12 -15.54 9.40
CA LYS A 96 12.43 -16.21 9.47
C LYS A 96 12.59 -17.39 8.49
N GLY A 97 12.01 -17.25 7.28
CA GLY A 97 12.06 -18.30 6.25
C GLY A 97 11.12 -19.49 6.46
N ARG A 98 10.27 -19.48 7.48
CA ARG A 98 9.26 -20.54 7.71
C ARG A 98 8.24 -20.57 6.58
N LYS A 99 7.63 -21.74 6.37
CA LYS A 99 6.44 -21.87 5.54
C LYS A 99 5.31 -21.03 6.12
N PHE A 100 4.46 -20.48 5.26
CA PHE A 100 3.39 -19.60 5.69
C PHE A 100 2.10 -19.83 4.88
N GLU A 101 1.00 -19.41 5.45
CA GLU A 101 -0.28 -19.24 4.79
C GLU A 101 -0.78 -17.81 5.05
N ILE A 102 -1.11 -17.10 3.99
CA ILE A 102 -1.72 -15.78 4.05
C ILE A 102 -3.20 -15.94 3.74
N SER A 103 -4.05 -15.47 4.64
CA SER A 103 -5.51 -15.57 4.49
C SER A 103 -6.12 -14.18 4.40
N ALA A 104 -6.92 -13.96 3.36
CA ALA A 104 -7.73 -12.77 3.14
C ALA A 104 -9.17 -13.22 2.88
N ARG A 105 -10.07 -13.05 3.86
CA ARG A 105 -11.41 -13.67 3.86
C ARG A 105 -11.32 -15.18 3.63
N ASN A 106 -11.93 -15.67 2.56
CA ASN A 106 -11.98 -17.10 2.19
C ASN A 106 -10.79 -17.53 1.30
N TYR A 107 -9.91 -16.60 0.92
CA TYR A 107 -8.81 -16.87 0.03
C TYR A 107 -7.53 -17.13 0.82
N LYS A 108 -6.77 -18.14 0.37
CA LYS A 108 -5.53 -18.59 1.00
C LYS A 108 -4.39 -18.60 -0.01
N PHE A 109 -3.23 -18.12 0.43
CA PHE A 109 -2.03 -18.04 -0.38
C PHE A 109 -0.84 -18.56 0.41
N ASN A 110 -0.02 -19.39 -0.24
CA ASN A 110 1.19 -19.96 0.37
C ASN A 110 2.47 -19.54 -0.36
N LYS A 111 2.35 -18.63 -1.31
CA LYS A 111 3.45 -18.12 -2.12
C LYS A 111 3.38 -16.61 -2.27
N ILE A 112 4.53 -15.96 -2.15
CA ILE A 112 4.75 -14.56 -2.51
C ILE A 112 5.62 -14.57 -3.75
N TYR A 113 5.16 -13.92 -4.81
CA TYR A 113 5.86 -13.80 -6.08
C TYR A 113 6.80 -12.59 -6.05
N SER A 114 7.89 -12.63 -6.81
CA SER A 114 8.82 -11.50 -6.92
C SER A 114 8.30 -10.45 -7.89
N SER A 115 7.58 -10.91 -8.94
CA SER A 115 6.97 -10.06 -9.95
C SER A 115 5.61 -10.61 -10.41
N TYR A 116 4.85 -9.82 -11.13
CA TYR A 116 3.59 -10.27 -11.73
C TYR A 116 3.78 -11.38 -12.76
N SER A 117 4.89 -11.35 -13.51
CA SER A 117 5.19 -12.34 -14.53
C SER A 117 5.54 -13.72 -13.98
N ASP A 118 5.91 -13.81 -12.70
CA ASP A 118 6.30 -15.09 -12.08
C ASP A 118 5.11 -16.07 -11.91
N ILE A 119 3.88 -15.59 -12.11
CA ILE A 119 2.69 -16.45 -12.13
C ILE A 119 2.53 -17.21 -13.44
N ILE A 120 3.19 -16.74 -14.52
CA ILE A 120 3.06 -17.29 -15.85
C ILE A 120 3.86 -18.59 -15.96
N ASN A 121 3.22 -19.62 -16.49
CA ASN A 121 3.92 -20.84 -16.87
C ASN A 121 4.46 -20.72 -18.31
N PHE A 122 5.71 -20.26 -18.44
CA PHE A 122 6.35 -20.10 -19.75
C PHE A 122 6.68 -21.41 -20.48
N ASN A 123 6.51 -22.58 -19.82
CA ASN A 123 6.63 -23.88 -20.48
C ASN A 123 5.41 -24.24 -21.34
N LEU A 124 4.33 -23.48 -21.21
CA LEU A 124 3.11 -23.62 -22.01
C LEU A 124 3.08 -22.56 -23.11
N THR A 125 2.50 -22.90 -24.26
CA THR A 125 2.22 -21.94 -25.32
C THR A 125 1.17 -20.91 -24.85
N GLU A 126 1.07 -19.77 -25.51
CA GLU A 126 0.20 -18.67 -25.05
C GLU A 126 -1.28 -19.07 -25.01
N ASP A 127 -1.73 -19.84 -25.95
CA ASP A 127 -3.08 -20.42 -26.06
C ASP A 127 -3.40 -21.47 -24.98
N GLN A 128 -2.38 -22.11 -24.42
CA GLN A 128 -2.51 -23.10 -23.34
C GLN A 128 -2.44 -22.46 -21.94
N ARG A 129 -2.06 -21.18 -21.86
CA ARG A 129 -1.94 -20.48 -20.56
C ARG A 129 -3.31 -20.05 -20.07
N ASN A 130 -3.58 -20.33 -18.82
CA ASN A 130 -4.77 -19.88 -18.11
C ASN A 130 -4.35 -19.09 -16.87
N ASP A 131 -3.56 -18.02 -17.08
CA ASP A 131 -2.97 -17.25 -15.98
C ASP A 131 -3.76 -15.96 -15.71
N GLU A 132 -4.56 -15.49 -16.65
CA GLU A 132 -5.41 -14.30 -16.48
C GLU A 132 -6.43 -14.51 -15.35
N GLY A 133 -6.64 -13.48 -14.56
CA GLY A 133 -7.57 -13.53 -13.44
C GLY A 133 -7.05 -14.28 -12.21
N LYS A 134 -5.84 -14.87 -12.25
CA LYS A 134 -5.27 -15.51 -11.06
C LYS A 134 -4.86 -14.49 -10.01
N ALA A 135 -5.26 -14.76 -8.77
CA ALA A 135 -4.83 -13.98 -7.63
C ALA A 135 -3.40 -14.31 -7.22
N LEU A 136 -2.61 -13.28 -6.90
CA LEU A 136 -1.23 -13.43 -6.47
C LEU A 136 -0.90 -12.44 -5.36
N ILE A 137 0.15 -12.76 -4.60
CA ILE A 137 0.71 -11.87 -3.60
C ILE A 137 2.13 -11.48 -3.99
N ILE A 138 2.43 -10.19 -3.89
CA ILE A 138 3.75 -9.61 -4.07
C ILE A 138 4.06 -8.63 -2.93
N PHE A 139 5.31 -8.25 -2.81
CA PHE A 139 5.67 -6.99 -2.15
C PHE A 139 5.81 -5.91 -3.21
N ASN A 140 5.02 -4.86 -3.10
CA ASN A 140 5.04 -3.75 -4.05
C ASN A 140 6.32 -2.90 -3.95
N THR A 141 6.46 -1.88 -4.80
CA THR A 141 7.64 -0.99 -4.83
C THR A 141 7.91 -0.27 -3.51
N ASN A 142 6.87 -0.09 -2.67
CA ASN A 142 7.00 0.49 -1.33
C ASN A 142 7.26 -0.57 -0.25
N ASN A 143 7.54 -1.82 -0.65
CA ASN A 143 7.76 -2.97 0.23
C ASN A 143 6.57 -3.33 1.14
N TYR A 144 5.34 -3.04 0.74
CA TYR A 144 4.15 -3.52 1.41
C TYR A 144 3.59 -4.77 0.73
N LEU A 145 3.09 -5.71 1.55
CA LEU A 145 2.39 -6.90 1.07
C LEU A 145 1.12 -6.48 0.34
N GLN A 146 1.01 -6.91 -0.92
CA GLN A 146 -0.07 -6.54 -1.83
C GLN A 146 -0.71 -7.80 -2.43
N ILE A 147 -2.04 -7.81 -2.47
CA ILE A 147 -2.84 -8.81 -3.17
C ILE A 147 -3.29 -8.22 -4.50
N SER A 148 -3.06 -8.94 -5.57
CA SER A 148 -3.33 -8.48 -6.93
C SER A 148 -3.97 -9.60 -7.75
N ILE A 149 -4.56 -9.23 -8.88
CA ILE A 149 -5.02 -10.17 -9.92
C ILE A 149 -4.15 -9.97 -11.16
N TYR A 150 -3.62 -11.04 -11.72
CA TYR A 150 -2.83 -10.97 -12.95
C TYR A 150 -3.70 -10.55 -14.11
N ARG A 151 -3.26 -9.53 -14.87
CA ARG A 151 -4.01 -8.92 -15.99
C ARG A 151 -5.43 -8.51 -15.60
N SER A 152 -5.63 -8.04 -14.37
CA SER A 152 -6.92 -7.49 -13.96
C SER A 152 -7.28 -6.27 -14.78
N ASN A 153 -8.54 -6.19 -15.18
CA ASN A 153 -9.12 -5.00 -15.79
C ASN A 153 -10.35 -4.61 -14.98
N PRO A 154 -10.38 -3.43 -14.34
CA PRO A 154 -11.51 -2.97 -13.54
C PRO A 154 -12.84 -2.99 -14.29
N GLU A 155 -12.80 -2.77 -15.62
CA GLU A 155 -14.00 -2.68 -16.45
C GLU A 155 -14.55 -4.04 -16.87
N ASN A 156 -13.67 -5.03 -17.11
CA ASN A 156 -14.09 -6.30 -17.75
C ASN A 156 -13.91 -7.52 -16.85
N VAL A 157 -12.75 -7.67 -16.20
CA VAL A 157 -12.40 -8.89 -15.45
C VAL A 157 -12.64 -8.73 -13.95
N GLY A 158 -12.67 -7.50 -13.49
CA GLY A 158 -12.66 -7.20 -12.06
C GLY A 158 -11.24 -7.12 -11.49
N THR A 159 -11.14 -6.77 -10.21
CA THR A 159 -9.89 -6.47 -9.51
C THR A 159 -9.74 -7.33 -8.26
N ALA A 160 -8.58 -7.30 -7.61
CA ALA A 160 -8.40 -7.99 -6.33
C ALA A 160 -9.44 -7.53 -5.29
N ALA A 161 -9.71 -6.22 -5.23
CA ALA A 161 -10.72 -5.69 -4.33
C ALA A 161 -12.12 -6.23 -4.64
N THR A 162 -12.54 -6.22 -5.91
CA THR A 162 -13.90 -6.62 -6.30
C THR A 162 -14.09 -8.13 -6.32
N LEU A 163 -13.17 -8.89 -6.92
CA LEU A 163 -13.29 -10.34 -7.05
C LEU A 163 -13.14 -11.06 -5.70
N LEU A 164 -12.24 -10.57 -4.83
CA LEU A 164 -12.04 -11.15 -3.52
C LEU A 164 -12.93 -10.49 -2.44
N GLY A 165 -13.71 -9.47 -2.84
CA GLY A 165 -14.62 -8.74 -1.97
C GLY A 165 -13.90 -7.97 -0.84
N LEU A 166 -12.66 -7.57 -1.04
CA LEU A 166 -11.81 -6.94 -0.04
C LEU A 166 -12.04 -5.44 0.04
N LYS A 167 -12.05 -4.89 1.26
CA LYS A 167 -12.28 -3.47 1.55
C LYS A 167 -11.19 -2.93 2.46
N ILE A 168 -10.99 -1.61 2.46
CA ILE A 168 -10.13 -0.94 3.43
C ILE A 168 -10.57 -1.31 4.85
N TYR A 169 -9.58 -1.62 5.70
CA TYR A 169 -9.68 -2.11 7.07
C TYR A 169 -10.09 -3.58 7.23
N ASP A 170 -10.38 -4.32 6.15
CA ASP A 170 -10.51 -5.77 6.26
C ASP A 170 -9.21 -6.39 6.79
N SER A 171 -9.36 -7.46 7.55
CA SER A 171 -8.24 -8.18 8.13
C SER A 171 -7.59 -9.13 7.12
N VAL A 172 -6.26 -9.15 7.13
CA VAL A 172 -5.44 -10.15 6.43
C VAL A 172 -4.51 -10.79 7.46
N SER A 173 -4.55 -12.10 7.56
CA SER A 173 -3.70 -12.83 8.51
C SER A 173 -2.60 -13.61 7.79
N VAL A 174 -1.46 -13.72 8.45
CA VAL A 174 -0.35 -14.60 8.03
C VAL A 174 -0.08 -15.56 9.17
N ILE A 175 -0.12 -16.85 8.88
CA ILE A 175 0.22 -17.92 9.82
C ILE A 175 1.51 -18.56 9.36
N PHE A 176 2.50 -18.67 10.25
CA PHE A 176 3.76 -19.34 10.00
C PHE A 176 3.73 -20.73 10.61
N ASN A 177 3.99 -21.73 9.79
CA ASN A 177 4.08 -23.10 10.23
C ASN A 177 5.47 -23.39 10.81
N SER A 178 5.53 -24.30 11.74
CA SER A 178 6.76 -24.75 12.40
C SER A 178 7.70 -25.41 11.40
#